data_08de8a84705b296d7248c08162809115
#
_entry.id   08de8a84705b296d7248c08162809115
#
_cell.length_a   1.000
_cell.length_b   1.000
_cell.length_c   1.000
_cell.angle_alpha   90.00
_cell.angle_beta   90.00
_cell.angle_gamma   90.00
#
_symmetry.space_group_name_H-M   'P 1'
#
loop_
_entity.id
_entity.type
_entity.pdbx_description
1 polymer ?
#
loop_
_entity_poly.entity_id
_entity_poly.type
_entity_poly.pdbx_seq_one_letter_code
_entity_poly.pdbx_strand_id
1 'polypeptide(L)'
;FIKTKMPEYYNTFVHLKYKIQQLDFFRYLVIYYYGGIYLDLDVELLLPLDKLYYDCDNDCVFPVESFNITDSIITCQDYTNLIGNYAFYSPPKHSFIRQIIDNIVCQRISPENIRIAQDQNGDPPSQVYVYCTTGPLLVTQSYIDYGANSVLLLATDDCQPNRFGYIGIHHCLGSWKVNNYPETLV
;
A
#
# COMPACT_ATOMS: atom_id res chain seq x y z
N PHE A 1 -18.78 8.29 -2.79
CA PHE A 1 -17.58 9.15 -2.84
C PHE A 1 -16.98 9.16 -4.25
N ILE A 2 -16.50 8.03 -4.79
CA ILE A 2 -15.75 8.01 -6.08
C ILE A 2 -16.60 8.61 -7.21
N LYS A 3 -17.84 8.13 -7.42
CA LYS A 3 -18.75 8.66 -8.46
C LYS A 3 -18.91 10.19 -8.43
N THR A 4 -18.84 10.79 -7.24
CA THR A 4 -19.19 12.21 -7.05
C THR A 4 -17.95 13.10 -6.97
N LYS A 5 -16.88 12.63 -6.35
CA LYS A 5 -15.70 13.44 -6.06
C LYS A 5 -14.50 13.15 -6.97
N MET A 6 -14.44 11.94 -7.53
CA MET A 6 -13.33 11.47 -8.35
C MET A 6 -13.86 10.55 -9.48
N PRO A 7 -14.82 11.02 -10.30
CA PRO A 7 -15.53 10.18 -11.28
C PRO A 7 -14.60 9.53 -12.32
N GLU A 8 -13.45 10.13 -12.59
CA GLU A 8 -12.43 9.62 -13.50
C GLU A 8 -11.87 8.27 -13.09
N TYR A 9 -11.91 7.95 -11.78
CA TYR A 9 -11.40 6.66 -11.25
C TYR A 9 -12.48 5.60 -11.06
N TYR A 10 -13.77 5.97 -11.29
CA TYR A 10 -14.87 5.05 -11.01
C TYR A 10 -14.82 3.80 -11.87
N ASN A 11 -14.48 3.93 -13.14
CA ASN A 11 -14.35 2.80 -14.05
C ASN A 11 -13.25 1.83 -13.61
N THR A 12 -12.08 2.33 -13.25
CA THR A 12 -10.99 1.49 -12.71
C THR A 12 -11.46 0.77 -11.44
N PHE A 13 -12.08 1.50 -10.50
CA PHE A 13 -12.54 0.96 -9.23
C PHE A 13 -13.49 -0.24 -9.39
N VAL A 14 -14.49 -0.14 -10.28
CA VAL A 14 -15.49 -1.21 -10.43
C VAL A 14 -14.98 -2.42 -11.20
N HIS A 15 -13.91 -2.28 -11.98
CA HIS A 15 -13.32 -3.37 -12.75
C HIS A 15 -12.13 -4.05 -12.05
N LEU A 16 -11.75 -3.61 -10.83
CA LEU A 16 -10.79 -4.35 -10.03
C LEU A 16 -11.34 -5.72 -9.67
N LYS A 17 -10.53 -6.75 -9.88
CA LYS A 17 -10.93 -8.16 -9.84
C LYS A 17 -11.39 -8.61 -8.44
N TYR A 18 -10.69 -8.16 -7.40
CA TYR A 18 -10.95 -8.57 -6.02
C TYR A 18 -11.43 -7.41 -5.16
N LYS A 19 -12.31 -7.70 -4.20
CA LYS A 19 -12.82 -6.70 -3.25
C LYS A 19 -11.72 -5.98 -2.49
N ILE A 20 -10.67 -6.72 -2.11
CA ILE A 20 -9.52 -6.12 -1.40
C ILE A 20 -8.80 -5.08 -2.27
N GLN A 21 -8.68 -5.29 -3.58
CA GLN A 21 -8.11 -4.29 -4.49
C GLN A 21 -8.96 -3.02 -4.52
N GLN A 22 -10.29 -3.14 -4.48
CA GLN A 22 -11.19 -1.99 -4.39
C GLN A 22 -10.98 -1.22 -3.07
N LEU A 23 -10.77 -1.93 -1.95
CA LEU A 23 -10.48 -1.32 -0.66
C LEU A 23 -9.12 -0.62 -0.65
N ASP A 24 -8.09 -1.26 -1.22
CA ASP A 24 -6.77 -0.66 -1.40
C ASP A 24 -6.85 0.62 -2.25
N PHE A 25 -7.50 0.55 -3.40
CA PHE A 25 -7.64 1.71 -4.28
C PHE A 25 -8.43 2.83 -3.59
N PHE A 26 -9.50 2.47 -2.86
CA PHE A 26 -10.33 3.42 -2.14
C PHE A 26 -9.54 4.18 -1.06
N ARG A 27 -8.68 3.50 -0.27
CA ARG A 27 -7.85 4.17 0.77
C ARG A 27 -6.95 5.24 0.17
N TYR A 28 -6.32 4.98 -0.98
CA TYR A 28 -5.48 5.98 -1.66
C TYR A 28 -6.30 7.15 -2.19
N LEU A 29 -7.46 6.90 -2.79
CA LEU A 29 -8.33 7.96 -3.31
C LEU A 29 -8.84 8.87 -2.19
N VAL A 30 -9.26 8.32 -1.05
CA VAL A 30 -9.74 9.11 0.10
C VAL A 30 -8.63 9.96 0.68
N ILE A 31 -7.46 9.37 0.93
CA ILE A 31 -6.32 10.09 1.49
C ILE A 31 -5.77 11.12 0.49
N TYR A 32 -5.75 10.81 -0.81
CA TYR A 32 -5.40 11.81 -1.81
C TYR A 32 -6.34 13.01 -1.78
N TYR A 33 -7.66 12.78 -1.62
CA TYR A 33 -8.66 13.83 -1.68
C TYR A 33 -8.67 14.70 -0.42
N TYR A 34 -8.67 14.08 0.75
CA TYR A 34 -8.84 14.76 2.04
C TYR A 34 -7.54 14.95 2.82
N GLY A 35 -6.50 14.19 2.53
CA GLY A 35 -5.36 14.02 3.42
C GLY A 35 -5.72 13.19 4.66
N GLY A 36 -4.78 13.12 5.59
CA GLY A 36 -4.98 12.48 6.88
C GLY A 36 -4.28 11.14 7.00
N ILE A 37 -4.74 10.32 7.95
CA ILE A 37 -4.14 9.03 8.30
C ILE A 37 -5.09 7.91 7.91
N TYR A 38 -4.55 6.90 7.21
CA TYR A 38 -5.20 5.62 7.00
C TYR A 38 -4.61 4.58 7.94
N LEU A 39 -5.47 3.75 8.52
CA LEU A 39 -5.08 2.61 9.36
C LEU A 39 -5.96 1.41 9.03
N ASP A 40 -5.36 0.24 8.84
CA ASP A 40 -6.09 -1.02 8.84
C ASP A 40 -6.67 -1.32 10.24
N LEU A 41 -7.73 -2.11 10.31
CA LEU A 41 -8.43 -2.40 11.57
C LEU A 41 -7.59 -3.26 12.54
N ASP A 42 -6.53 -3.88 12.06
CA ASP A 42 -5.58 -4.68 12.83
C ASP A 42 -4.28 -3.93 13.15
N VAL A 43 -4.33 -2.60 13.10
CA VAL A 43 -3.25 -1.72 13.55
C VAL A 43 -3.56 -1.20 14.96
N GLU A 44 -2.66 -1.44 15.89
CA GLU A 44 -2.66 -0.89 17.24
C GLU A 44 -1.75 0.32 17.32
N LEU A 45 -2.29 1.46 17.75
CA LEU A 45 -1.50 2.68 17.98
C LEU A 45 -0.91 2.69 19.39
N LEU A 46 0.39 2.93 19.48
CA LEU A 46 1.11 3.06 20.76
C LEU A 46 1.21 4.52 21.22
N LEU A 47 0.95 5.47 20.32
CA LEU A 47 0.99 6.90 20.61
C LEU A 47 -0.28 7.59 20.12
N PRO A 48 -0.67 8.70 20.74
CA PRO A 48 -1.74 9.56 20.24
C PRO A 48 -1.43 10.07 18.82
N LEU A 49 -2.45 10.09 17.96
CA LEU A 49 -2.32 10.48 16.54
C LEU A 49 -1.82 11.92 16.35
N ASP A 50 -2.08 12.81 17.30
CA ASP A 50 -1.61 14.19 17.24
C ASP A 50 -0.08 14.31 17.23
N LYS A 51 0.63 13.34 17.79
CA LYS A 51 2.10 13.30 17.73
C LYS A 51 2.65 12.97 16.36
N LEU A 52 1.86 12.32 15.50
CA LEU A 52 2.24 12.04 14.11
C LEU A 52 2.25 13.29 13.23
N TYR A 53 1.49 14.32 13.60
CA TYR A 53 1.36 15.55 12.79
C TYR A 53 2.54 16.52 12.95
N TYR A 54 3.27 16.45 14.07
CA TYR A 54 4.26 17.49 14.40
C TYR A 54 5.59 17.36 13.67
N ASP A 55 5.89 16.18 13.10
CA ASP A 55 7.22 15.92 12.50
C ASP A 55 7.18 15.78 10.97
N CYS A 56 6.02 15.95 10.33
CA CYS A 56 5.84 15.64 8.90
C CYS A 56 5.34 16.85 8.10
N ASP A 57 6.13 17.92 8.03
CA ASP A 57 5.85 19.08 7.18
C ASP A 57 5.79 18.68 5.70
N ASN A 58 4.57 18.47 5.19
CA ASN A 58 4.27 18.16 3.78
C ASN A 58 4.76 16.82 3.21
N ASP A 59 5.30 15.92 4.02
CA ASP A 59 5.73 14.61 3.56
C ASP A 59 4.66 13.54 3.76
N CYS A 60 4.64 12.54 2.88
CA CYS A 60 3.95 11.30 3.16
C CYS A 60 4.74 10.45 4.14
N VAL A 61 4.04 9.68 4.98
CA VAL A 61 4.67 8.75 5.92
C VAL A 61 4.14 7.35 5.66
N PHE A 62 5.05 6.40 5.42
CA PHE A 62 4.71 5.00 5.18
C PHE A 62 5.56 4.08 6.06
N PRO A 63 5.02 2.94 6.54
CA PRO A 63 5.80 1.95 7.25
C PRO A 63 6.60 1.08 6.28
N VAL A 64 7.74 0.60 6.74
CA VAL A 64 8.46 -0.50 6.12
C VAL A 64 7.96 -1.80 6.73
N GLU A 65 7.70 -2.81 5.90
CA GLU A 65 7.38 -4.16 6.35
C GLU A 65 8.63 -4.88 6.85
N SER A 66 8.47 -5.74 7.85
CA SER A 66 9.57 -6.56 8.37
C SER A 66 10.00 -7.72 7.46
N PHE A 67 9.43 -7.81 6.27
CA PHE A 67 9.77 -8.83 5.28
C PHE A 67 10.81 -8.30 4.29
N ASN A 68 11.90 -9.01 4.15
CA ASN A 68 12.81 -8.78 3.04
C ASN A 68 12.15 -9.28 1.76
N ILE A 69 12.06 -8.41 0.78
CA ILE A 69 11.70 -8.83 -0.57
C ILE A 69 12.91 -9.57 -1.14
N THR A 70 12.72 -10.81 -1.53
CA THR A 70 13.75 -11.50 -2.31
C THR A 70 13.92 -10.77 -3.64
N ASP A 71 15.16 -10.57 -4.08
CA ASP A 71 15.64 -9.74 -5.21
C ASP A 71 14.90 -9.90 -6.54
N SER A 72 14.01 -10.87 -6.63
CA SER A 72 13.35 -11.31 -7.85
C SER A 72 12.00 -10.63 -8.16
N ILE A 73 11.38 -9.94 -7.19
CA ILE A 73 10.02 -9.42 -7.36
C ILE A 73 10.02 -7.95 -7.77
N ILE A 74 11.03 -7.19 -7.34
CA ILE A 74 11.19 -5.77 -7.70
C ILE A 74 12.37 -5.64 -8.64
N THR A 75 12.13 -5.02 -9.78
CA THR A 75 13.13 -4.82 -10.85
C THR A 75 14.24 -3.83 -10.47
N CYS A 76 14.33 -3.38 -9.23
CA CYS A 76 15.35 -2.47 -8.75
C CYS A 76 16.28 -3.22 -7.79
N GLN A 77 17.48 -3.56 -8.25
CA GLN A 77 18.46 -4.40 -7.54
C GLN A 77 18.95 -3.81 -6.20
N ASP A 78 18.73 -2.52 -5.95
CA ASP A 78 19.24 -1.82 -4.77
C ASP A 78 18.18 -1.60 -3.67
N TYR A 79 16.94 -2.06 -3.84
CA TYR A 79 15.87 -1.83 -2.90
C TYR A 79 15.29 -3.14 -2.35
N THR A 80 15.58 -3.43 -1.09
CA THR A 80 15.21 -4.68 -0.42
C THR A 80 14.04 -4.57 0.54
N ASN A 81 13.52 -3.35 0.78
CA ASN A 81 12.48 -3.11 1.77
C ASN A 81 11.11 -3.05 1.13
N LEU A 82 10.14 -3.79 1.68
CA LEU A 82 8.75 -3.70 1.30
C LEU A 82 8.07 -2.52 2.03
N ILE A 83 7.38 -1.65 1.31
CA ILE A 83 6.63 -0.54 1.91
C ILE A 83 5.19 -1.00 2.15
N GLY A 84 4.78 -1.00 3.41
CA GLY A 84 3.44 -1.39 3.82
C GLY A 84 2.38 -0.37 3.45
N ASN A 85 1.16 -0.85 3.20
CA ASN A 85 -0.01 -0.01 2.91
C ASN A 85 -1.11 -0.11 3.97
N TYR A 86 -0.79 -0.70 5.12
CA TYR A 86 -1.70 -0.91 6.25
C TYR A 86 -1.86 0.32 7.16
N ALA A 87 -0.89 1.23 7.13
CA ALA A 87 -0.88 2.47 7.91
C ALA A 87 -0.09 3.53 7.15
N PHE A 88 -0.68 4.69 6.86
CA PHE A 88 0.07 5.78 6.24
C PHE A 88 -0.59 7.13 6.47
N TYR A 89 0.23 8.17 6.45
CA TYR A 89 -0.19 9.57 6.47
C TYR A 89 0.14 10.23 5.15
N SER A 90 -0.71 11.17 4.73
CA SER A 90 -0.41 12.07 3.63
C SER A 90 -1.17 13.39 3.78
N PRO A 91 -0.55 14.52 3.45
CA PRO A 91 -1.31 15.73 3.18
C PRO A 91 -2.19 15.55 1.94
N PRO A 92 -3.28 16.33 1.78
CA PRO A 92 -4.16 16.21 0.64
C PRO A 92 -3.41 16.55 -0.66
N LYS A 93 -3.75 15.84 -1.74
CA LYS A 93 -3.19 16.04 -3.09
C LYS A 93 -1.68 15.80 -3.23
N HIS A 94 -1.10 15.04 -2.31
CA HIS A 94 0.32 14.73 -2.37
C HIS A 94 0.67 13.93 -3.64
N SER A 95 1.78 14.30 -4.28
CA SER A 95 2.19 13.74 -5.57
C SER A 95 2.56 12.26 -5.51
N PHE A 96 3.09 11.77 -4.39
CA PHE A 96 3.37 10.36 -4.22
C PHE A 96 2.09 9.50 -4.17
N ILE A 97 1.04 9.94 -3.45
CA ILE A 97 -0.25 9.24 -3.48
C ILE A 97 -0.85 9.25 -4.89
N ARG A 98 -0.69 10.36 -5.62
CA ARG A 98 -1.08 10.43 -7.03
C ARG A 98 -0.32 9.42 -7.88
N GLN A 99 0.98 9.25 -7.67
CA GLN A 99 1.79 8.23 -8.35
C GLN A 99 1.27 6.82 -8.10
N ILE A 100 0.92 6.48 -6.85
CA ILE A 100 0.31 5.17 -6.53
C ILE A 100 -1.00 4.99 -7.30
N ILE A 101 -1.88 5.99 -7.29
CA ILE A 101 -3.16 5.95 -8.00
C ILE A 101 -2.95 5.75 -9.51
N ASP A 102 -2.07 6.52 -10.12
CA ASP A 102 -1.76 6.45 -11.54
C ASP A 102 -1.15 5.09 -11.91
N ASN A 103 -0.29 4.53 -11.06
CA ASN A 103 0.30 3.20 -11.23
C ASN A 103 -0.75 2.06 -11.17
N ILE A 104 -1.79 2.20 -10.33
CA ILE A 104 -2.94 1.27 -10.33
C ILE A 104 -3.70 1.39 -11.66
N VAL A 105 -4.01 2.61 -12.09
CA VAL A 105 -4.79 2.86 -13.30
C VAL A 105 -4.08 2.35 -14.56
N CYS A 106 -2.77 2.56 -14.67
CA CYS A 106 -1.99 2.13 -15.82
C CYS A 106 -1.46 0.68 -15.72
N GLN A 107 -1.75 -0.04 -14.62
CA GLN A 107 -1.25 -1.39 -14.38
C GLN A 107 0.30 -1.46 -14.48
N ARG A 108 0.96 -0.63 -13.67
CA ARG A 108 2.42 -0.40 -13.73
C ARG A 108 3.27 -1.67 -13.68
N ILE A 109 2.88 -2.65 -12.87
CA ILE A 109 3.57 -3.95 -12.85
C ILE A 109 2.96 -4.83 -13.94
N SER A 110 3.79 -5.25 -14.87
CA SER A 110 3.34 -6.02 -16.03
C SER A 110 2.80 -7.40 -15.65
N PRO A 111 1.90 -7.99 -16.46
CA PRO A 111 1.42 -9.36 -16.21
C PRO A 111 2.54 -10.39 -16.15
N GLU A 112 3.63 -10.20 -16.89
CA GLU A 112 4.80 -11.08 -16.86
C GLU A 112 5.52 -10.99 -15.52
N ASN A 113 5.76 -9.79 -15.00
CA ASN A 113 6.37 -9.59 -13.67
C ASN A 113 5.48 -10.13 -12.56
N ILE A 114 4.16 -9.99 -12.67
CA ILE A 114 3.21 -10.59 -11.72
C ILE A 114 3.36 -12.12 -11.73
N ARG A 115 3.46 -12.76 -12.90
CA ARG A 115 3.64 -14.21 -13.01
C ARG A 115 4.97 -14.65 -12.39
N ILE A 116 6.05 -13.93 -12.66
CA ILE A 116 7.35 -14.19 -12.03
C ILE A 116 7.24 -14.10 -10.50
N ALA A 117 6.59 -13.05 -10.00
CA ALA A 117 6.36 -12.89 -8.58
C ALA A 117 5.54 -14.05 -7.98
N GLN A 118 4.51 -14.54 -8.69
CA GLN A 118 3.69 -15.68 -8.27
C GLN A 118 4.48 -16.98 -8.23
N ASP A 119 5.39 -17.19 -9.17
CA ASP A 119 6.22 -18.40 -9.23
C ASP A 119 7.30 -18.45 -8.11
N GLN A 120 7.69 -17.29 -7.61
CA GLN A 120 8.78 -17.14 -6.63
C GLN A 120 8.30 -16.92 -5.19
N ASN A 121 7.06 -16.49 -5.01
CA ASN A 121 6.48 -16.23 -3.70
C ASN A 121 5.75 -17.50 -3.20
N GLY A 122 5.87 -17.78 -1.90
CA GLY A 122 5.19 -18.91 -1.27
C GLY A 122 3.68 -18.70 -1.02
N ASP A 123 3.19 -17.48 -1.20
CA ASP A 123 1.77 -17.16 -1.03
C ASP A 123 0.93 -17.60 -2.24
N PRO A 124 -0.39 -17.82 -2.05
CA PRO A 124 -1.30 -18.12 -3.15
C PRO A 124 -1.23 -17.08 -4.28
N PRO A 125 -1.27 -17.50 -5.56
CA PRO A 125 -1.14 -16.59 -6.72
C PRO A 125 -2.12 -15.42 -6.71
N SER A 126 -3.33 -15.59 -6.17
CA SER A 126 -4.31 -14.51 -6.03
C SER A 126 -3.89 -13.43 -5.04
N GLN A 127 -3.19 -13.81 -3.97
CA GLN A 127 -2.67 -12.85 -2.99
C GLN A 127 -1.50 -12.06 -3.58
N VAL A 128 -0.56 -12.75 -4.24
CA VAL A 128 0.57 -12.10 -4.94
C VAL A 128 0.06 -11.12 -6.02
N TYR A 129 -0.99 -11.50 -6.73
CA TYR A 129 -1.65 -10.59 -7.68
C TYR A 129 -2.13 -9.30 -7.01
N VAL A 130 -2.75 -9.38 -5.84
CA VAL A 130 -3.18 -8.19 -5.08
C VAL A 130 -1.96 -7.36 -4.64
N TYR A 131 -0.90 -8.01 -4.12
CA TYR A 131 0.32 -7.30 -3.72
C TYR A 131 0.91 -6.48 -4.87
N CYS A 132 0.94 -7.04 -6.08
CA CYS A 132 1.50 -6.41 -7.27
C CYS A 132 0.60 -5.33 -7.87
N THR A 133 -0.71 -5.38 -7.68
CA THR A 133 -1.64 -4.52 -8.43
C THR A 133 -2.18 -3.35 -7.61
N THR A 134 -2.33 -3.50 -6.29
CA THR A 134 -2.85 -2.45 -5.39
C THR A 134 -2.19 -2.43 -4.02
N GLY A 135 -1.50 -3.50 -3.65
CA GLY A 135 -0.92 -3.72 -2.33
C GLY A 135 0.53 -3.23 -2.21
N PRO A 136 1.27 -3.78 -1.24
CA PRO A 136 2.57 -3.27 -0.83
C PRO A 136 3.65 -3.34 -1.92
N LEU A 137 3.62 -4.33 -2.82
CA LEU A 137 4.58 -4.37 -3.94
C LEU A 137 4.37 -3.22 -4.92
N LEU A 138 3.10 -2.86 -5.21
CA LEU A 138 2.83 -1.70 -6.06
C LEU A 138 3.25 -0.38 -5.38
N VAL A 139 3.02 -0.24 -4.07
CA VAL A 139 3.46 0.94 -3.32
C VAL A 139 4.98 1.06 -3.35
N THR A 140 5.68 -0.04 -3.16
CA THR A 140 7.16 -0.07 -3.23
C THR A 140 7.66 0.30 -4.62
N GLN A 141 7.05 -0.26 -5.69
CA GLN A 141 7.39 0.12 -7.06
C GLN A 141 7.10 1.61 -7.32
N SER A 142 5.99 2.12 -6.79
CA SER A 142 5.64 3.54 -6.91
C SER A 142 6.65 4.45 -6.20
N TYR A 143 7.18 4.02 -5.07
CA TYR A 143 8.23 4.74 -4.34
C TYR A 143 9.54 4.80 -5.14
N ILE A 144 9.92 3.67 -5.75
CA ILE A 144 11.10 3.61 -6.63
C ILE A 144 10.93 4.54 -7.83
N ASP A 145 9.78 4.49 -8.49
CA ASP A 145 9.47 5.33 -9.67
C ASP A 145 9.41 6.83 -9.32
N TYR A 146 8.92 7.16 -8.12
CA TYR A 146 8.76 8.54 -7.66
C TYR A 146 10.08 9.18 -7.20
N GLY A 147 10.97 8.37 -6.64
CA GLY A 147 12.14 8.83 -5.90
C GLY A 147 11.81 9.20 -4.45
N ALA A 148 12.79 9.10 -3.58
CA ALA A 148 12.63 9.19 -2.12
C ALA A 148 12.25 10.59 -1.57
N ASN A 149 12.06 11.59 -2.42
CA ASN A 149 11.78 12.95 -1.99
C ASN A 149 10.37 13.05 -1.39
N SER A 150 10.22 13.74 -0.27
CA SER A 150 8.94 13.97 0.43
C SER A 150 8.17 12.70 0.84
N VAL A 151 8.86 11.59 1.04
CA VAL A 151 8.29 10.36 1.61
C VAL A 151 9.17 9.87 2.76
N LEU A 152 8.66 9.94 3.97
CA LEU A 152 9.31 9.42 5.15
C LEU A 152 8.95 7.94 5.35
N LEU A 153 9.94 7.09 5.45
CA LEU A 153 9.75 5.67 5.75
C LEU A 153 10.00 5.40 7.23
N LEU A 154 9.02 4.80 7.89
CA LEU A 154 9.13 4.36 9.28
C LEU A 154 9.78 2.96 9.30
N ALA A 155 10.99 2.88 9.80
CA ALA A 155 11.72 1.64 9.92
C ALA A 155 11.00 0.64 10.86
N THR A 156 11.17 -0.65 10.57
CA THR A 156 10.80 -1.73 11.50
C THR A 156 11.76 -1.77 12.69
N ASP A 157 11.27 -2.31 13.80
CA ASP A 157 12.10 -2.66 14.95
C ASP A 157 12.60 -4.11 14.79
N ASP A 158 13.91 -4.34 14.70
CA ASP A 158 14.48 -5.68 14.54
C ASP A 158 14.11 -6.64 15.69
N CYS A 159 13.82 -6.08 16.87
CA CYS A 159 13.40 -6.86 18.04
C CYS A 159 11.89 -7.12 18.08
N GLN A 160 11.09 -6.36 17.31
CA GLN A 160 9.64 -6.45 17.24
C GLN A 160 9.17 -6.29 15.79
N PRO A 161 9.21 -7.35 15.00
CA PRO A 161 9.07 -7.30 13.53
C PRO A 161 7.74 -6.73 13.05
N ASN A 162 6.68 -6.73 13.86
CA ASN A 162 5.38 -6.16 13.49
C ASN A 162 5.23 -4.69 13.91
N ARG A 163 6.26 -4.11 14.50
CA ARG A 163 6.26 -2.74 14.95
C ARG A 163 6.81 -1.83 13.85
N PHE A 164 6.09 -0.76 13.57
CA PHE A 164 6.55 0.27 12.63
C PHE A 164 6.90 1.55 13.41
N GLY A 165 8.18 1.82 13.46
CA GLY A 165 8.74 2.87 14.33
C GLY A 165 8.29 2.67 15.78
N TYR A 166 8.11 3.79 16.48
CA TYR A 166 7.52 3.83 17.85
C TYR A 166 6.01 4.13 17.82
N ILE A 167 5.38 4.10 16.64
CA ILE A 167 4.02 4.60 16.41
C ILE A 167 2.98 3.53 16.66
N GLY A 168 3.22 2.30 16.18
CA GLY A 168 2.21 1.28 16.25
C GLY A 168 2.71 -0.13 15.99
N ILE A 169 1.78 -1.08 16.12
CA ILE A 169 1.98 -2.51 15.85
C ILE A 169 0.94 -2.94 14.80
N HIS A 170 1.39 -3.65 13.77
CA HIS A 170 0.52 -4.29 12.80
C HIS A 170 0.35 -5.76 13.16
N HIS A 171 -0.86 -6.16 13.55
CA HIS A 171 -1.13 -7.53 14.00
C HIS A 171 -1.20 -8.56 12.87
N CYS A 172 -1.16 -8.14 11.61
CA CYS A 172 -1.09 -8.99 10.41
C CYS A 172 -2.17 -10.08 10.38
N LEU A 173 -3.40 -9.78 10.81
CA LEU A 173 -4.48 -10.77 10.90
C LEU A 173 -4.87 -11.38 9.56
N GLY A 174 -4.63 -10.64 8.47
CA GLY A 174 -4.81 -11.15 7.10
C GLY A 174 -6.22 -11.67 6.82
N SER A 175 -7.25 -11.10 7.44
CA SER A 175 -8.64 -11.55 7.35
C SER A 175 -9.16 -11.70 5.92
N TRP A 176 -8.65 -10.90 5.00
CA TRP A 176 -8.99 -10.96 3.58
C TRP A 176 -8.38 -12.18 2.86
N LYS A 177 -7.34 -12.82 3.44
CA LYS A 177 -6.66 -14.00 2.87
C LYS A 177 -7.48 -15.29 3.07
N VAL A 178 -8.25 -15.36 4.14
CA VAL A 178 -9.02 -16.55 4.55
C VAL A 178 -10.37 -16.61 3.85
N ASN A 179 -10.97 -15.48 3.59
CA ASN A 179 -12.25 -15.42 2.90
C ASN A 179 -11.99 -15.33 1.39
N ASN A 180 -12.24 -16.40 0.66
CA ASN A 180 -12.50 -16.32 -0.77
C ASN A 180 -13.71 -15.39 -0.94
N TYR A 181 -13.48 -14.08 -0.97
CA TYR A 181 -14.53 -13.14 -1.34
C TYR A 181 -14.98 -13.51 -2.76
N PRO A 182 -16.27 -13.82 -2.96
CA PRO A 182 -16.75 -14.16 -4.28
C PRO A 182 -16.38 -13.02 -5.24
N GLU A 183 -15.94 -13.41 -6.42
CA GLU A 183 -15.71 -12.54 -7.54
C GLU A 183 -16.95 -11.64 -7.69
N THR A 184 -16.75 -10.34 -7.58
CA THR A 184 -17.72 -9.29 -7.92
C THR A 184 -19.12 -9.39 -7.29
N LEU A 185 -19.39 -8.52 -6.33
CA LEU A 185 -20.74 -7.97 -6.20
C LEU A 185 -20.89 -6.92 -7.32
N VAL A 186 -21.52 -7.33 -8.41
CA VAL A 186 -22.06 -6.45 -9.44
C VAL A 186 -23.26 -5.71 -8.85
#